data_498dd52650e3ede457c9f52f08edf14f
#
_entry.id   498dd52650e3ede457c9f52f08edf14f
#
_cell.length_a   1.000
_cell.length_b   1.000
_cell.length_c   1.000
_cell.angle_alpha   90.00
_cell.angle_beta   90.00
_cell.angle_gamma   90.00
#
_symmetry.space_group_name_H-M   'P 1'
#
loop_
_entity.id
_entity.type
_entity.pdbx_description
1 polymer ?
#
loop_
_entity_poly.entity_id
_entity_poly.type
_entity_poly.pdbx_seq_one_letter_code
_entity_poly.pdbx_strand_id
1 'polypeptide(L)'
;AWGTAEPVRLPHGAVVLSEGDLDAALGGASGAADRTADGAFMTLHTAPPFPADVMRTFGARRTVAAPVRLLHAEDQAACWIEAVEAGWLFLIPSGRASGWLLSVGGSAEALLGQSRHIAPRIERQGEPSAAFQTSPRMLTQLQGPDWLACGSAAIAFDPICGDGTAQAVREAILASAVIGALRDGGDSDALRLHFESMMVGAMRRHLRLCAQFYASGGEGAWWRAQLADLAEGFDWCTARLAKMPEPRFVLQDFRLVPREIAA
;
A
#
# COMPACT_ATOMS: atom_id res chain seq x y z
N ALA A 1 -19.31 -1.33 -8.87
CA ALA A 1 -20.41 -1.51 -7.91
C ALA A 1 -19.82 -1.83 -6.54
N TRP A 2 -20.30 -1.21 -5.50
CA TRP A 2 -19.84 -1.44 -4.15
C TRP A 2 -21.04 -1.55 -3.20
N GLY A 3 -21.08 -2.60 -2.38
CA GLY A 3 -22.28 -2.96 -1.63
C GLY A 3 -23.43 -3.38 -2.55
N THR A 4 -24.62 -2.96 -2.23
CA THR A 4 -25.84 -3.23 -3.03
C THR A 4 -26.12 -2.18 -4.11
N ALA A 5 -25.26 -1.17 -4.25
CA ALA A 5 -25.47 -0.06 -5.17
C ALA A 5 -25.23 -0.48 -6.64
N GLU A 6 -26.02 0.11 -7.53
CA GLU A 6 -25.72 0.07 -8.96
C GLU A 6 -24.36 0.70 -9.25
N PRO A 7 -23.66 0.28 -10.34
CA PRO A 7 -22.37 0.85 -10.69
C PRO A 7 -22.45 2.37 -10.87
N VAL A 8 -21.57 3.08 -10.18
CA VAL A 8 -21.39 4.51 -10.34
C VAL A 8 -20.09 4.75 -11.09
N ARG A 9 -20.13 5.55 -12.15
CA ARG A 9 -18.93 5.97 -12.87
C ARG A 9 -18.37 7.23 -12.24
N LEU A 10 -17.12 7.14 -11.80
CA LEU A 10 -16.38 8.28 -11.24
C LEU A 10 -15.29 8.69 -12.24
N PRO A 11 -15.17 9.98 -12.57
CA PRO A 11 -14.01 10.46 -13.34
C PRO A 11 -12.73 10.16 -12.58
N HIS A 12 -11.81 9.50 -13.25
CA HIS A 12 -10.51 9.15 -12.66
C HIS A 12 -9.44 9.22 -13.75
N GLY A 13 -8.30 9.83 -13.44
CA GLY A 13 -7.11 9.82 -14.28
C GLY A 13 -6.05 8.94 -13.66
N ALA A 14 -5.68 7.86 -14.35
CA ALA A 14 -4.61 6.97 -13.92
C ALA A 14 -3.81 6.50 -15.14
N VAL A 15 -2.56 6.16 -14.91
CA VAL A 15 -1.69 5.51 -15.90
C VAL A 15 -1.38 4.12 -15.38
N VAL A 16 -1.60 3.12 -16.22
CA VAL A 16 -1.19 1.74 -15.93
C VAL A 16 0.12 1.50 -16.64
N LEU A 17 1.15 1.18 -15.89
CA LEU A 17 2.50 0.93 -16.38
C LEU A 17 2.94 -0.48 -15.98
N SER A 18 3.70 -1.13 -16.84
CA SER A 18 4.48 -2.29 -16.43
C SER A 18 5.67 -1.86 -15.56
N GLU A 19 6.26 -2.79 -14.82
CA GLU A 19 7.48 -2.53 -14.05
C GLU A 19 8.61 -2.01 -14.95
N GLY A 20 8.78 -2.62 -16.13
CA GLY A 20 9.79 -2.18 -17.10
C GLY A 20 9.53 -0.77 -17.66
N ASP A 21 8.27 -0.39 -17.90
CA ASP A 21 7.92 0.97 -18.32
C ASP A 21 8.18 1.99 -17.22
N LEU A 22 7.88 1.62 -15.96
CA LEU A 22 8.16 2.46 -14.80
C LEU A 22 9.66 2.68 -14.63
N ASP A 23 10.46 1.62 -14.70
CA ASP A 23 11.93 1.69 -14.63
C ASP A 23 12.52 2.56 -15.75
N ALA A 24 12.02 2.41 -16.97
CA ALA A 24 12.41 3.25 -18.09
C ALA A 24 12.04 4.72 -17.88
N ALA A 25 10.83 4.99 -17.35
CA ALA A 25 10.38 6.35 -17.06
C ALA A 25 11.18 7.02 -15.93
N LEU A 26 11.67 6.26 -14.98
CA LEU A 26 12.56 6.73 -13.90
C LEU A 26 14.02 6.86 -14.35
N GLY A 27 14.31 6.67 -15.64
CA GLY A 27 15.64 6.86 -16.22
C GLY A 27 16.66 5.81 -15.80
N GLY A 28 16.22 4.59 -15.52
CA GLY A 28 17.10 3.53 -15.05
C GLY A 28 17.73 3.84 -13.69
N ALA A 29 17.06 4.65 -12.85
CA ALA A 29 17.47 4.96 -11.48
C ALA A 29 17.57 3.70 -10.59
N SER A 30 17.10 2.57 -11.07
CA SER A 30 17.37 1.22 -10.56
C SER A 30 18.82 0.74 -10.78
N GLY A 31 19.72 1.60 -11.20
CA GLY A 31 21.13 1.30 -11.11
C GLY A 31 21.44 0.99 -9.66
N ALA A 32 21.59 -0.29 -9.36
CA ALA A 32 22.14 -0.76 -8.10
C ALA A 32 23.44 0.03 -7.86
N ALA A 33 23.32 1.18 -7.23
CA ALA A 33 24.43 1.76 -6.56
C ALA A 33 24.68 0.83 -5.36
N ASP A 34 25.31 -0.30 -5.62
CA ASP A 34 26.03 -1.06 -4.61
C ASP A 34 27.20 -0.16 -4.17
N ARG A 35 26.83 0.95 -3.56
CA ARG A 35 27.72 1.80 -2.81
C ARG A 35 27.54 1.44 -1.35
N THR A 36 27.99 0.27 -0.99
CA THR A 36 28.62 0.08 0.31
C THR A 36 29.85 0.98 0.29
N ALA A 37 29.63 2.30 0.37
CA ALA A 37 30.71 3.21 0.62
C ALA A 37 31.25 2.84 1.98
N ASP A 38 32.50 2.40 2.04
CA ASP A 38 33.27 2.39 3.29
C ASP A 38 33.07 3.75 3.94
N GLY A 39 32.30 3.79 5.07
CA GLY A 39 31.91 5.01 5.73
C GLY A 39 30.46 5.47 5.55
N ALA A 40 29.54 4.63 5.05
CA ALA A 40 28.13 4.95 5.06
C ALA A 40 27.65 5.12 6.51
N PHE A 41 27.14 6.31 6.85
CA PHE A 41 26.65 6.60 8.20
C PHE A 41 25.19 6.13 8.41
N MET A 42 24.47 5.78 7.34
CA MET A 42 23.07 5.36 7.35
C MET A 42 22.76 4.45 6.16
N THR A 43 22.07 3.35 6.41
CA THR A 43 21.58 2.43 5.37
C THR A 43 20.06 2.55 5.25
N LEU A 44 19.55 2.68 4.02
CA LEU A 44 18.11 2.63 3.75
C LEU A 44 17.73 1.27 3.16
N HIS A 45 17.01 0.46 3.93
CA HIS A 45 16.52 -0.84 3.51
C HIS A 45 15.15 -0.70 2.85
N THR A 46 15.03 -1.12 1.59
CA THR A 46 13.76 -1.13 0.83
C THR A 46 13.27 -2.55 0.51
N ALA A 47 14.10 -3.55 0.80
CA ALA A 47 13.83 -4.97 0.61
C ALA A 47 14.52 -5.81 1.70
N PRO A 48 14.06 -7.06 1.95
CA PRO A 48 14.74 -7.99 2.84
C PRO A 48 16.18 -8.31 2.35
N PRO A 49 17.09 -8.68 3.27
CA PRO A 49 16.87 -8.83 4.71
C PRO A 49 16.84 -7.49 5.46
N PHE A 50 15.95 -7.40 6.45
CA PHE A 50 15.89 -6.25 7.35
C PHE A 50 16.67 -6.52 8.63
N PRO A 51 17.33 -5.50 9.25
CA PRO A 51 18.04 -5.68 10.51
C PRO A 51 17.14 -6.11 11.67
N ALA A 52 15.85 -5.73 11.63
CA ALA A 52 14.80 -6.20 12.52
C ALA A 52 13.64 -6.71 11.66
N ASP A 53 13.47 -8.03 11.60
CA ASP A 53 12.57 -8.71 10.64
C ASP A 53 11.30 -9.25 11.32
N VAL A 54 10.71 -8.46 12.21
CA VAL A 54 9.42 -8.82 12.85
C VAL A 54 8.30 -8.04 12.17
N MET A 55 7.55 -8.72 11.31
CA MET A 55 6.41 -8.16 10.59
C MET A 55 5.12 -8.30 11.41
N ARG A 56 4.40 -7.21 11.61
CA ARG A 56 3.02 -7.22 12.09
C ARG A 56 2.08 -7.14 10.90
N THR A 57 1.20 -8.12 10.78
CA THR A 57 0.17 -8.20 9.72
C THR A 57 -1.22 -8.04 10.35
N PHE A 58 -2.07 -7.26 9.72
CA PHE A 58 -3.44 -6.97 10.18
C PHE A 58 -4.43 -7.73 9.30
N GLY A 59 -4.69 -8.99 9.69
CA GLY A 59 -5.54 -9.92 8.98
C GLY A 59 -4.80 -10.93 8.10
N ALA A 60 -5.58 -11.74 7.37
CA ALA A 60 -5.07 -12.85 6.58
C ALA A 60 -5.57 -12.80 5.11
N ARG A 61 -5.86 -11.60 4.59
CA ARG A 61 -6.36 -11.44 3.22
C ARG A 61 -5.35 -11.91 2.19
N ARG A 62 -5.85 -12.70 1.26
CA ARG A 62 -5.07 -13.17 0.11
C ARG A 62 -5.74 -12.72 -1.18
N THR A 63 -4.93 -12.47 -2.16
CA THR A 63 -5.33 -12.04 -3.49
C THR A 63 -4.72 -12.95 -4.53
N VAL A 64 -5.46 -13.16 -5.60
CA VAL A 64 -4.98 -13.81 -6.82
C VAL A 64 -5.13 -12.82 -7.96
N ALA A 65 -4.12 -12.68 -8.79
CA ALA A 65 -4.16 -11.90 -10.01
C ALA A 65 -4.28 -12.86 -11.21
N ALA A 66 -5.19 -12.59 -12.12
CA ALA A 66 -5.37 -13.39 -13.33
C ALA A 66 -5.38 -12.49 -14.58
N PRO A 67 -4.68 -12.86 -15.66
CA PRO A 67 -4.78 -12.15 -16.92
C PRO A 67 -6.17 -12.41 -17.53
N VAL A 68 -6.75 -11.37 -18.12
CA VAL A 68 -8.07 -11.43 -18.74
C VAL A 68 -8.10 -10.72 -20.09
N ARG A 69 -8.99 -11.18 -20.96
CA ARG A 69 -9.40 -10.45 -22.17
C ARG A 69 -10.64 -9.63 -21.85
N LEU A 70 -10.63 -8.35 -22.22
CA LEU A 70 -11.78 -7.46 -22.12
C LEU A 70 -12.73 -7.71 -23.31
N LEU A 71 -14.00 -7.87 -23.02
CA LEU A 71 -15.03 -8.15 -24.05
C LEU A 71 -15.65 -6.88 -24.64
N HIS A 72 -15.56 -5.77 -23.93
CA HIS A 72 -16.13 -4.49 -24.35
C HIS A 72 -15.04 -3.44 -24.53
N ALA A 73 -15.13 -2.67 -25.63
CA ALA A 73 -14.14 -1.65 -25.97
C ALA A 73 -14.07 -0.50 -24.92
N GLU A 74 -15.20 -0.17 -24.31
CA GLU A 74 -15.31 0.85 -23.28
C GLU A 74 -14.50 0.53 -22.02
N ASP A 75 -14.29 -0.76 -21.73
CA ASP A 75 -13.56 -1.19 -20.55
C ASP A 75 -12.04 -0.99 -20.69
N GLN A 76 -11.54 -0.69 -21.87
CA GLN A 76 -10.12 -0.38 -22.08
C GLN A 76 -9.66 0.93 -21.39
N ALA A 77 -10.61 1.79 -21.07
CA ALA A 77 -10.38 3.07 -20.41
C ALA A 77 -11.09 3.17 -19.04
N ALA A 78 -11.44 2.03 -18.43
CA ALA A 78 -12.17 2.02 -17.18
C ALA A 78 -11.65 0.90 -16.26
N CYS A 79 -11.38 1.23 -15.02
CA CYS A 79 -11.21 0.24 -13.94
C CYS A 79 -12.58 -0.07 -13.34
N TRP A 80 -12.78 -1.35 -13.01
CA TRP A 80 -14.00 -1.80 -12.34
C TRP A 80 -13.67 -2.37 -10.97
N ILE A 81 -14.42 -1.93 -9.96
CA ILE A 81 -14.38 -2.53 -8.62
C ILE A 81 -15.78 -3.04 -8.30
N GLU A 82 -15.88 -4.29 -7.88
CA GLU A 82 -17.12 -4.93 -7.49
C GLU A 82 -16.98 -5.67 -6.18
N ALA A 83 -17.79 -5.28 -5.19
CA ALA A 83 -17.94 -6.03 -3.95
C ALA A 83 -18.89 -7.20 -4.17
N VAL A 84 -18.54 -8.37 -3.67
CA VAL A 84 -19.34 -9.59 -3.67
C VAL A 84 -19.43 -10.16 -2.27
N GLU A 85 -20.22 -11.20 -2.04
CA GLU A 85 -20.50 -11.73 -0.68
C GLU A 85 -19.21 -12.10 0.09
N ALA A 86 -18.25 -12.75 -0.56
CA ALA A 86 -17.05 -13.29 0.07
C ALA A 86 -15.77 -12.53 -0.28
N GLY A 87 -15.87 -11.29 -0.76
CA GLY A 87 -14.68 -10.53 -1.16
C GLY A 87 -14.98 -9.42 -2.16
N TRP A 88 -14.00 -9.07 -2.95
CA TRP A 88 -14.15 -8.08 -4.00
C TRP A 88 -13.23 -8.36 -5.20
N LEU A 89 -13.64 -7.83 -6.33
CA LEU A 89 -12.95 -7.95 -7.61
C LEU A 89 -12.48 -6.58 -8.06
N PHE A 90 -11.27 -6.52 -8.65
CA PHE A 90 -10.75 -5.33 -9.28
C PHE A 90 -10.24 -5.66 -10.68
N LEU A 91 -10.88 -5.10 -11.70
CA LEU A 91 -10.49 -5.22 -13.10
C LEU A 91 -9.71 -3.98 -13.52
N ILE A 92 -8.48 -4.18 -13.97
CA ILE A 92 -7.56 -3.14 -14.41
C ILE A 92 -7.22 -3.39 -15.88
N PRO A 93 -7.52 -2.46 -16.80
CA PRO A 93 -7.08 -2.59 -18.20
C PRO A 93 -5.56 -2.44 -18.29
N SER A 94 -4.91 -3.21 -19.15
CA SER A 94 -3.46 -3.18 -19.35
C SER A 94 -3.05 -3.02 -20.83
N GLY A 95 -3.99 -2.70 -21.69
CA GLY A 95 -3.75 -2.51 -23.13
C GLY A 95 -4.99 -2.84 -23.96
N ARG A 96 -4.81 -2.98 -25.28
CA ARG A 96 -5.92 -3.31 -26.18
C ARG A 96 -6.51 -4.68 -25.84
N ALA A 97 -7.78 -4.68 -25.45
CA ALA A 97 -8.55 -5.85 -25.11
C ALA A 97 -7.91 -6.77 -24.05
N SER A 98 -6.95 -6.31 -23.28
CA SER A 98 -6.30 -7.05 -22.20
C SER A 98 -6.43 -6.33 -20.86
N GLY A 99 -6.37 -7.10 -19.78
CA GLY A 99 -6.45 -6.57 -18.42
C GLY A 99 -5.99 -7.58 -17.38
N TRP A 100 -5.98 -7.14 -16.15
CA TRP A 100 -5.75 -7.96 -14.98
C TRP A 100 -6.98 -7.94 -14.08
N LEU A 101 -7.38 -9.10 -13.62
CA LEU A 101 -8.39 -9.27 -12.58
C LEU A 101 -7.70 -9.62 -11.26
N LEU A 102 -7.88 -8.78 -10.24
CA LEU A 102 -7.54 -9.12 -8.87
C LEU A 102 -8.78 -9.64 -8.16
N SER A 103 -8.63 -10.79 -7.50
CA SER A 103 -9.66 -11.45 -6.70
C SER A 103 -9.21 -11.46 -5.25
N VAL A 104 -9.86 -10.68 -4.40
CA VAL A 104 -9.50 -10.48 -2.98
C VAL A 104 -10.51 -11.17 -2.09
N GLY A 105 -10.05 -12.11 -1.26
CA GLY A 105 -10.88 -12.83 -0.29
C GLY A 105 -11.23 -14.27 -0.69
N GLY A 106 -11.25 -14.57 -1.98
CA GLY A 106 -11.58 -15.90 -2.49
C GLY A 106 -10.85 -16.24 -3.80
N SER A 107 -11.10 -17.43 -4.35
CA SER A 107 -10.61 -17.76 -5.68
C SER A 107 -11.32 -16.92 -6.74
N ALA A 108 -10.62 -16.65 -7.86
CA ALA A 108 -11.22 -15.90 -8.97
C ALA A 108 -12.54 -16.54 -9.46
N GLU A 109 -12.59 -17.86 -9.52
CA GLU A 109 -13.80 -18.61 -9.94
C GLU A 109 -14.96 -18.39 -8.97
N ALA A 110 -14.73 -18.53 -7.67
CA ALA A 110 -15.76 -18.38 -6.65
C ALA A 110 -16.31 -16.93 -6.60
N LEU A 111 -15.45 -15.93 -6.73
CA LEU A 111 -15.87 -14.52 -6.71
C LEU A 111 -16.54 -14.12 -8.03
N LEU A 112 -16.05 -14.60 -9.19
CA LEU A 112 -16.70 -14.35 -10.48
C LEU A 112 -18.09 -15.00 -10.55
N GLY A 113 -18.29 -16.15 -9.91
CA GLY A 113 -19.62 -16.77 -9.79
C GLY A 113 -20.65 -15.91 -9.05
N GLN A 114 -20.20 -14.93 -8.25
CA GLN A 114 -21.05 -13.97 -7.54
C GLN A 114 -21.12 -12.60 -8.26
N SER A 115 -20.26 -12.38 -9.24
CA SER A 115 -20.13 -11.10 -9.93
C SER A 115 -21.27 -10.86 -10.94
N ARG A 116 -21.88 -9.70 -10.87
CA ARG A 116 -22.92 -9.25 -11.80
C ARG A 116 -22.39 -8.30 -12.88
N HIS A 117 -21.31 -7.60 -12.55
CA HIS A 117 -20.81 -6.49 -13.38
C HIS A 117 -19.48 -6.81 -14.05
N ILE A 118 -18.52 -7.42 -13.35
CA ILE A 118 -17.21 -7.75 -13.93
C ILE A 118 -17.25 -9.04 -14.72
N ALA A 119 -17.88 -10.11 -14.23
CA ALA A 119 -17.91 -11.42 -14.92
C ALA A 119 -18.37 -11.34 -16.39
N PRO A 120 -19.44 -10.61 -16.76
CA PRO A 120 -19.88 -10.52 -18.17
C PRO A 120 -18.95 -9.69 -19.06
N ARG A 121 -17.95 -9.02 -18.51
CA ARG A 121 -17.04 -8.09 -19.24
C ARG A 121 -15.72 -8.73 -19.61
N ILE A 122 -15.43 -9.90 -19.10
CA ILE A 122 -14.12 -10.54 -19.23
C ILE A 122 -14.20 -11.97 -19.68
N GLU A 123 -13.11 -12.42 -20.29
CA GLU A 123 -12.78 -13.82 -20.48
C GLU A 123 -11.40 -14.07 -19.85
N ARG A 124 -11.32 -15.08 -18.99
CA ARG A 124 -10.05 -15.44 -18.34
C ARG A 124 -9.06 -15.95 -19.38
N GLN A 125 -7.81 -15.54 -19.23
CA GLN A 125 -6.70 -15.96 -20.08
C GLN A 125 -5.53 -16.46 -19.22
N GLY A 126 -4.96 -17.61 -19.60
CA GLY A 126 -3.80 -18.18 -18.91
C GLY A 126 -4.08 -18.58 -17.45
N GLU A 127 -3.00 -18.92 -16.76
CA GLU A 127 -3.03 -19.34 -15.37
C GLU A 127 -3.01 -18.11 -14.43
N PRO A 128 -3.75 -18.17 -13.31
CA PRO A 128 -3.68 -17.14 -12.30
C PRO A 128 -2.32 -17.16 -11.58
N SER A 129 -1.93 -16.05 -10.99
CA SER A 129 -0.77 -15.99 -10.10
C SER A 129 -0.95 -16.91 -8.89
N ALA A 130 0.17 -17.27 -8.23
CA ALA A 130 0.08 -17.77 -6.87
C ALA A 130 -0.62 -16.75 -5.97
N ALA A 131 -1.35 -17.24 -4.96
CA ALA A 131 -2.02 -16.36 -4.03
C ALA A 131 -0.98 -15.60 -3.17
N PHE A 132 -1.12 -14.29 -3.06
CA PHE A 132 -0.24 -13.40 -2.30
C PHE A 132 -0.99 -12.62 -1.22
N GLN A 133 -0.25 -12.18 -0.22
CA GLN A 133 -0.80 -11.45 0.93
C GLN A 133 -1.08 -10.00 0.57
N THR A 134 -2.28 -9.53 0.85
CA THR A 134 -2.69 -8.13 0.66
C THR A 134 -3.25 -7.46 1.91
N SER A 135 -3.26 -8.14 3.06
CA SER A 135 -3.54 -7.47 4.33
C SER A 135 -2.51 -6.38 4.60
N PRO A 136 -2.91 -5.24 5.15
CA PRO A 136 -1.97 -4.24 5.63
C PRO A 136 -0.96 -4.87 6.59
N ARG A 137 0.29 -4.50 6.48
CA ARG A 137 1.37 -5.01 7.33
C ARG A 137 2.51 -4.00 7.42
N MET A 138 3.25 -4.05 8.51
CA MET A 138 4.44 -3.24 8.68
C MET A 138 5.44 -3.93 9.60
N LEU A 139 6.72 -3.60 9.42
CA LEU A 139 7.76 -3.99 10.39
C LEU A 139 7.45 -3.36 11.74
N THR A 140 7.66 -4.12 12.81
CA THR A 140 7.51 -3.61 14.17
C THR A 140 8.61 -2.63 14.57
N GLN A 141 9.72 -2.63 13.84
CA GLN A 141 10.82 -1.68 13.97
C GLN A 141 11.22 -1.20 12.57
N LEU A 142 11.19 0.10 12.35
CA LEU A 142 11.44 0.74 11.06
C LEU A 142 12.75 1.53 11.02
N GLN A 143 13.46 1.58 12.13
CA GLN A 143 14.67 2.35 12.27
C GLN A 143 15.61 1.75 13.33
N GLY A 144 16.90 2.04 13.19
CA GLY A 144 17.95 1.72 14.12
C GLY A 144 19.03 2.80 14.15
N PRO A 145 20.13 2.56 14.87
CA PRO A 145 21.19 3.57 14.99
C PRO A 145 21.75 4.06 13.66
N ASP A 146 21.87 3.15 12.69
CA ASP A 146 22.53 3.33 11.40
C ASP A 146 21.65 2.88 10.20
N TRP A 147 20.35 2.66 10.41
CA TRP A 147 19.47 2.22 9.35
C TRP A 147 18.04 2.75 9.48
N LEU A 148 17.36 2.86 8.33
CA LEU A 148 15.92 3.06 8.18
C LEU A 148 15.37 1.98 7.24
N ALA A 149 14.09 1.64 7.39
CA ALA A 149 13.36 0.76 6.46
C ALA A 149 12.11 1.45 5.93
N CYS A 150 11.90 1.40 4.61
CA CYS A 150 10.71 1.93 3.95
C CYS A 150 10.34 1.10 2.71
N GLY A 151 9.27 1.49 2.04
CA GLY A 151 8.76 0.81 0.85
C GLY A 151 7.87 -0.38 1.16
N SER A 152 7.27 -0.97 0.12
CA SER A 152 6.21 -1.98 0.24
C SER A 152 6.64 -3.27 0.94
N ALA A 153 7.94 -3.54 1.07
CA ALA A 153 8.46 -4.66 1.83
C ALA A 153 8.48 -4.37 3.35
N ALA A 154 8.68 -3.11 3.74
CA ALA A 154 8.70 -2.68 5.15
C ALA A 154 7.31 -2.31 5.66
N ILE A 155 6.49 -1.66 4.82
CA ILE A 155 5.11 -1.26 5.12
C ILE A 155 4.25 -1.43 3.86
N ALA A 156 3.25 -2.29 3.92
CA ALA A 156 2.37 -2.57 2.80
C ALA A 156 0.93 -2.23 3.14
N PHE A 157 0.26 -1.59 2.21
CA PHE A 157 -1.10 -1.11 2.30
C PHE A 157 -2.06 -2.04 1.56
N ASP A 158 -3.34 -1.99 1.96
CA ASP A 158 -4.41 -2.69 1.27
C ASP A 158 -4.62 -2.09 -0.13
N PRO A 159 -4.71 -2.91 -1.17
CA PRO A 159 -4.90 -2.43 -2.54
C PRO A 159 -6.23 -1.69 -2.79
N ILE A 160 -7.22 -1.82 -1.89
CA ILE A 160 -8.52 -1.16 -2.02
C ILE A 160 -8.41 0.36 -2.14
N CYS A 161 -7.40 0.96 -1.51
CA CYS A 161 -7.20 2.41 -1.53
C CYS A 161 -6.45 2.89 -2.78
N GLY A 162 -5.82 2.01 -3.55
CA GLY A 162 -5.04 2.37 -4.74
C GLY A 162 -3.84 3.30 -4.48
N ASP A 163 -3.38 3.43 -3.23
CA ASP A 163 -2.41 4.45 -2.79
C ASP A 163 -0.99 3.89 -2.58
N GLY A 164 -0.74 2.63 -2.88
CA GLY A 164 0.53 1.96 -2.53
C GLY A 164 1.77 2.64 -3.14
N THR A 165 1.74 2.96 -4.43
CA THR A 165 2.86 3.63 -5.11
C THR A 165 3.08 5.05 -4.59
N ALA A 166 2.01 5.84 -4.44
CA ALA A 166 2.11 7.19 -3.91
C ALA A 166 2.63 7.19 -2.46
N GLN A 167 2.25 6.20 -1.66
CA GLN A 167 2.75 6.03 -0.31
C GLN A 167 4.24 5.68 -0.29
N ALA A 168 4.70 4.77 -1.15
CA ALA A 168 6.12 4.44 -1.25
C ALA A 168 6.97 5.68 -1.61
N VAL A 169 6.48 6.55 -2.49
CA VAL A 169 7.13 7.83 -2.80
C VAL A 169 7.19 8.76 -1.58
N ARG A 170 6.09 8.89 -0.82
CA ARG A 170 6.06 9.71 0.42
C ARG A 170 7.05 9.18 1.46
N GLU A 171 7.17 7.87 1.58
CA GLU A 171 8.11 7.22 2.49
C GLU A 171 9.56 7.48 2.09
N ALA A 172 9.88 7.37 0.80
CA ALA A 172 11.20 7.66 0.28
C ALA A 172 11.60 9.14 0.49
N ILE A 173 10.66 10.07 0.27
CA ILE A 173 10.86 11.50 0.53
C ILE A 173 11.11 11.73 2.03
N LEU A 174 10.31 11.15 2.91
CA LEU A 174 10.49 11.28 4.35
C LEU A 174 11.83 10.69 4.80
N ALA A 175 12.18 9.48 4.33
CA ALA A 175 13.46 8.84 4.66
C ALA A 175 14.65 9.71 4.20
N SER A 176 14.60 10.24 2.99
CA SER A 176 15.61 11.14 2.45
C SER A 176 15.78 12.40 3.28
N ALA A 177 14.68 13.03 3.70
CA ALA A 177 14.69 14.23 4.54
C ALA A 177 15.27 13.95 5.94
N VAL A 178 14.93 12.79 6.53
CA VAL A 178 15.49 12.34 7.82
C VAL A 178 17.00 12.11 7.70
N ILE A 179 17.45 11.38 6.67
CA ILE A 179 18.86 11.11 6.42
C ILE A 179 19.64 12.43 6.21
N GLY A 180 19.07 13.36 5.45
CA GLY A 180 19.65 14.67 5.27
C GLY A 180 19.83 15.45 6.59
N ALA A 181 18.79 15.48 7.42
CA ALA A 181 18.84 16.15 8.71
C ALA A 181 19.82 15.47 9.70
N LEU A 182 19.93 14.13 9.67
CA LEU A 182 20.92 13.38 10.45
C LEU A 182 22.35 13.72 10.02
N ARG A 183 22.62 13.77 8.71
CA ARG A 183 23.91 14.15 8.16
C ARG A 183 24.31 15.58 8.56
N ASP A 184 23.34 16.48 8.64
CA ASP A 184 23.56 17.89 9.02
C ASP A 184 23.68 18.07 10.55
N GLY A 185 23.75 16.97 11.34
CA GLY A 185 24.00 16.98 12.78
C GLY A 185 22.74 17.18 13.65
N GLY A 186 21.57 16.95 13.09
CA GLY A 186 20.31 17.01 13.85
C GLY A 186 20.22 15.97 14.96
N ASP A 187 19.31 16.18 15.91
CA ASP A 187 19.03 15.26 17.03
C ASP A 187 18.59 13.88 16.50
N SER A 188 19.51 12.94 16.58
CA SER A 188 19.41 11.62 15.96
C SER A 188 18.22 10.81 16.50
N ASP A 189 17.95 10.88 17.82
CA ASP A 189 16.85 10.13 18.43
C ASP A 189 15.51 10.76 18.06
N ALA A 190 15.42 12.09 18.10
CA ALA A 190 14.22 12.81 17.71
C ALA A 190 13.87 12.60 16.23
N LEU A 191 14.87 12.58 15.32
CA LEU A 191 14.66 12.39 13.89
C LEU A 191 14.21 10.97 13.55
N ARG A 192 14.84 9.95 14.14
CA ARG A 192 14.43 8.54 13.95
C ARG A 192 13.04 8.27 14.51
N LEU A 193 12.76 8.82 15.68
CA LEU A 193 11.43 8.69 16.30
C LEU A 193 10.37 9.42 15.49
N HIS A 194 10.69 10.59 14.91
CA HIS A 194 9.81 11.29 13.97
C HIS A 194 9.51 10.41 12.75
N PHE A 195 10.53 9.81 12.12
CA PHE A 195 10.34 8.89 10.99
C PHE A 195 9.36 7.78 11.36
N GLU A 196 9.61 7.08 12.45
CA GLU A 196 8.78 5.96 12.90
C GLU A 196 7.33 6.41 13.20
N SER A 197 7.15 7.55 13.87
CA SER A 197 5.83 8.07 14.20
C SER A 197 5.02 8.43 12.94
N MET A 198 5.66 8.97 11.92
CA MET A 198 5.03 9.27 10.64
C MET A 198 4.60 8.02 9.89
N MET A 199 5.43 6.97 9.90
CA MET A 199 5.13 5.66 9.28
C MET A 199 3.96 4.96 9.98
N VAL A 200 3.98 4.89 11.32
CA VAL A 200 2.87 4.32 12.10
C VAL A 200 1.60 5.15 11.92
N GLY A 201 1.71 6.47 11.87
CA GLY A 201 0.60 7.38 11.59
C GLY A 201 0.01 7.17 10.20
N ALA A 202 0.83 6.91 9.19
CA ALA A 202 0.38 6.58 7.83
C ALA A 202 -0.40 5.26 7.81
N MET A 203 0.11 4.20 8.44
CA MET A 203 -0.61 2.93 8.57
C MET A 203 -1.95 3.11 9.31
N ARG A 204 -1.97 3.83 10.42
CA ARG A 204 -3.20 4.11 11.17
C ARG A 204 -4.26 4.82 10.31
N ARG A 205 -3.87 5.84 9.53
CA ARG A 205 -4.79 6.53 8.60
C ARG A 205 -5.31 5.58 7.53
N HIS A 206 -4.43 4.77 6.97
CA HIS A 206 -4.79 3.77 5.96
C HIS A 206 -5.81 2.76 6.50
N LEU A 207 -5.58 2.18 7.66
CA LEU A 207 -6.50 1.21 8.29
C LEU A 207 -7.89 1.82 8.52
N ARG A 208 -7.96 3.09 8.96
CA ARG A 208 -9.22 3.80 9.11
C ARG A 208 -9.93 4.02 7.77
N LEU A 209 -9.20 4.36 6.71
CA LEU A 209 -9.76 4.54 5.38
C LEU A 209 -10.27 3.21 4.82
N CYS A 210 -9.49 2.13 4.93
CA CYS A 210 -9.93 0.79 4.55
C CYS A 210 -11.22 0.39 5.27
N ALA A 211 -11.31 0.63 6.57
CA ALA A 211 -12.51 0.31 7.34
C ALA A 211 -13.77 0.97 6.79
N GLN A 212 -13.68 2.20 6.25
CA GLN A 212 -14.82 2.85 5.60
C GLN A 212 -15.27 2.12 4.34
N PHE A 213 -14.34 1.67 3.50
CA PHE A 213 -14.65 0.86 2.31
C PHE A 213 -15.23 -0.50 2.71
N TYR A 214 -14.58 -1.20 3.62
CA TYR A 214 -15.03 -2.53 4.04
C TYR A 214 -16.39 -2.50 4.76
N ALA A 215 -16.71 -1.44 5.48
CA ALA A 215 -18.02 -1.27 6.13
C ALA A 215 -19.19 -1.11 5.13
N SER A 216 -18.91 -0.63 3.92
CA SER A 216 -19.92 -0.45 2.87
C SER A 216 -19.88 -1.50 1.77
N GLY A 217 -18.93 -2.46 1.81
CA GLY A 217 -18.76 -3.47 0.77
C GLY A 217 -19.77 -4.61 0.87
N GLY A 218 -20.09 -5.04 2.07
CA GLY A 218 -21.02 -6.14 2.31
C GLY A 218 -21.23 -6.42 3.79
N GLU A 219 -22.24 -7.24 4.11
CA GLU A 219 -22.64 -7.59 5.47
C GLU A 219 -22.27 -9.02 5.87
N GLY A 220 -21.69 -9.80 4.96
CA GLY A 220 -21.32 -11.20 5.15
C GLY A 220 -20.24 -11.41 6.23
N ALA A 221 -20.04 -12.67 6.60
CA ALA A 221 -19.04 -13.05 7.62
C ALA A 221 -17.63 -12.62 7.23
N TRP A 222 -17.29 -12.70 5.94
CA TRP A 222 -16.00 -12.28 5.42
C TRP A 222 -15.76 -10.78 5.68
N TRP A 223 -16.73 -9.91 5.36
CA TRP A 223 -16.64 -8.47 5.54
C TRP A 223 -16.47 -8.08 7.02
N ARG A 224 -17.25 -8.73 7.91
CA ARG A 224 -17.13 -8.50 9.37
C ARG A 224 -15.76 -8.92 9.91
N ALA A 225 -15.20 -10.04 9.43
CA ALA A 225 -13.87 -10.46 9.82
C ALA A 225 -12.80 -9.43 9.38
N GLN A 226 -12.91 -8.91 8.15
CA GLN A 226 -11.97 -7.88 7.69
C GLN A 226 -12.06 -6.60 8.51
N LEU A 227 -13.27 -6.18 8.91
CA LEU A 227 -13.44 -5.02 9.78
C LEU A 227 -12.82 -5.22 11.17
N ALA A 228 -12.94 -6.41 11.74
CA ALA A 228 -12.31 -6.75 13.01
C ALA A 228 -10.78 -6.68 12.92
N ASP A 229 -10.19 -7.25 11.86
CA ASP A 229 -8.75 -7.20 11.60
C ASP A 229 -8.23 -5.75 11.45
N LEU A 230 -8.97 -4.91 10.73
CA LEU A 230 -8.64 -3.49 10.53
C LEU A 230 -8.74 -2.70 11.84
N ALA A 231 -9.73 -2.98 12.67
CA ALA A 231 -9.91 -2.37 13.99
C ALA A 231 -8.74 -2.75 14.93
N GLU A 232 -8.35 -4.03 14.97
CA GLU A 232 -7.18 -4.48 15.74
C GLU A 232 -5.91 -3.73 15.32
N GLY A 233 -5.69 -3.60 14.01
CA GLY A 233 -4.54 -2.87 13.47
C GLY A 233 -4.57 -1.38 13.83
N PHE A 234 -5.73 -0.75 13.75
CA PHE A 234 -5.92 0.65 14.12
C PHE A 234 -5.61 0.89 15.60
N ASP A 235 -6.10 0.01 16.48
CA ASP A 235 -5.87 0.08 17.91
C ASP A 235 -4.38 -0.15 18.24
N TRP A 236 -3.72 -1.09 17.58
CA TRP A 236 -2.29 -1.32 17.72
C TRP A 236 -1.48 -0.08 17.34
N CYS A 237 -1.76 0.54 16.19
CA CYS A 237 -1.09 1.77 15.77
C CYS A 237 -1.37 2.92 16.75
N THR A 238 -2.60 3.04 17.24
CA THR A 238 -2.99 4.08 18.20
C THR A 238 -2.24 3.91 19.52
N ALA A 239 -2.18 2.69 20.06
CA ALA A 239 -1.45 2.39 21.29
C ALA A 239 0.06 2.64 21.16
N ARG A 240 0.62 2.41 19.96
CA ARG A 240 2.02 2.68 19.67
C ARG A 240 2.30 4.18 19.61
N LEU A 241 1.48 4.94 18.90
CA LEU A 241 1.61 6.39 18.79
C LEU A 241 1.44 7.08 20.15
N ALA A 242 0.55 6.58 21.01
CA ALA A 242 0.35 7.11 22.35
C ALA A 242 1.60 7.02 23.26
N LYS A 243 2.56 6.16 22.93
CA LYS A 243 3.84 6.01 23.63
C LYS A 243 4.96 6.86 23.03
N MET A 244 4.70 7.51 21.91
CA MET A 244 5.67 8.38 21.23
C MET A 244 5.38 9.84 21.58
N PRO A 245 6.41 10.67 21.71
CA PRO A 245 6.20 12.12 21.84
C PRO A 245 5.53 12.68 20.57
N GLU A 246 4.93 13.84 20.70
CA GLU A 246 4.39 14.53 19.53
C GLU A 246 5.48 14.80 18.48
N PRO A 247 5.15 14.72 17.18
CA PRO A 247 6.08 15.00 16.10
C PRO A 247 6.68 16.40 16.23
N ARG A 248 7.99 16.49 16.34
CA ARG A 248 8.74 17.76 16.53
C ARG A 248 9.11 18.44 15.22
N PHE A 249 8.89 17.76 14.09
CA PHE A 249 9.26 18.27 12.77
C PHE A 249 8.06 18.24 11.82
N VAL A 250 8.15 19.04 10.77
CA VAL A 250 7.28 18.98 9.59
C VAL A 250 8.14 18.88 8.35
N LEU A 251 7.65 18.18 7.34
CA LEU A 251 8.29 18.11 6.03
C LEU A 251 7.86 19.31 5.21
N GLN A 252 8.83 20.15 4.84
CA GLN A 252 8.64 21.31 3.99
C GLN A 252 9.76 21.33 2.93
N ASP A 253 9.38 21.46 1.66
CA ASP A 253 10.32 21.48 0.53
C ASP A 253 11.41 20.38 0.59
N PHE A 254 10.98 19.14 0.85
CA PHE A 254 11.82 17.96 1.02
C PHE A 254 12.84 18.01 2.17
N ARG A 255 12.64 18.92 3.13
CA ARG A 255 13.47 19.06 4.34
C ARG A 255 12.62 18.98 5.59
N LEU A 256 13.21 18.49 6.67
CA LEU A 256 12.59 18.54 7.99
C LEU A 256 12.91 19.88 8.64
N VAL A 257 11.86 20.61 8.98
CA VAL A 257 11.97 21.84 9.77
C VAL A 257 11.32 21.65 11.15
N PRO A 258 11.85 22.26 12.22
CA PRO A 258 11.20 22.21 13.52
C PRO A 258 9.77 22.72 13.44
N ARG A 259 8.85 22.04 14.12
CA ARG A 259 7.47 22.49 14.24
C ARG A 259 7.42 23.67 15.21
N GLU A 260 6.84 24.79 14.78
CA GLU A 260 6.50 25.86 15.70
C GLU A 260 5.43 25.35 16.68
N ILE A 261 5.78 25.22 17.94
CA ILE A 261 4.82 24.91 19.00
C ILE A 261 4.23 26.26 19.38
N ALA A 262 2.94 26.46 19.10
CA ALA A 262 2.22 27.61 19.63
C ALA A 262 2.31 27.57 21.17
N ALA A 263 2.84 28.64 21.75
CA ALA A 263 3.00 28.80 23.19
C ALA A 263 1.65 28.90 23.90
#